data_e93613f11e4b681a1f4280e5bedd07d9
#
_entry.id   e93613f11e4b681a1f4280e5bedd07d9
#
_cell.length_a   1.000
_cell.length_b   1.000
_cell.length_c   1.000
_cell.angle_alpha   90.00
_cell.angle_beta   90.00
_cell.angle_gamma   90.00
#
_symmetry.space_group_name_H-M   'P 1'
#
loop_
_entity.id
_entity.type
_entity.pdbx_description
1 polymer ?
#
loop_
_entity_poly.entity_id
_entity_poly.type
_entity_poly.pdbx_seq_one_letter_code
_entity_poly.pdbx_strand_id
1 'polypeptide(L)'
;MKQFALSFLSFALMATGLRAADHVVYEPAGETKGKHIVLLSGDEEYRSEEAMPMLGKLLSQRHGFKCTVLFSLGADGTIDPTAGGSLSHPEALDSADAIVMLLRFRHWDEATSRKFEAAIHRGVPIIGLRTSTHAFNGYPKGSPFESWNYGNKGGFGRKFLGETWVSHWGKHKVEATKGIVEEANANHPILRGVSEIFGNSDVYEAAPPEDAVILVRGQILQGMTADTPPASYNKKTSGTKVEQEVNKPMMPVAWVRVVKNDSGTENKVFCSTMGAATDLATEGTRRMVVNSVFWGLGLEVPEKADVSTVGAYEPTMYGFNGFKTGLKPDDFILVK
;
A
#
# COMPACT_ATOMS: atom_id res chain seq x y z
N MET A 1 -70.16 -38.81 -9.28
CA MET A 1 -69.60 -37.51 -8.93
C MET A 1 -68.15 -37.77 -8.57
N LYS A 2 -67.19 -37.39 -9.45
CA LYS A 2 -65.76 -37.53 -9.23
C LYS A 2 -65.24 -36.15 -8.85
N GLN A 3 -64.75 -36.03 -7.63
CA GLN A 3 -64.05 -34.78 -7.15
C GLN A 3 -62.65 -34.77 -7.68
N PHE A 4 -62.30 -33.73 -8.43
CA PHE A 4 -60.90 -33.38 -8.79
C PHE A 4 -60.32 -32.52 -7.68
N ALA A 5 -59.27 -33.04 -7.04
CA ALA A 5 -58.44 -32.24 -6.11
C ALA A 5 -57.36 -31.49 -6.93
N LEU A 6 -57.42 -30.17 -6.91
CA LEU A 6 -56.36 -29.30 -7.47
C LEU A 6 -55.27 -29.11 -6.41
N SER A 7 -54.10 -29.72 -6.62
CA SER A 7 -52.93 -29.46 -5.80
C SER A 7 -52.23 -28.18 -6.29
N PHE A 8 -52.25 -27.11 -5.48
CA PHE A 8 -51.47 -25.92 -5.70
C PHE A 8 -50.01 -26.18 -5.26
N LEU A 9 -49.09 -26.26 -6.20
CA LEU A 9 -47.66 -26.33 -5.94
C LEU A 9 -47.16 -24.90 -5.77
N SER A 10 -46.93 -24.50 -4.50
CA SER A 10 -46.33 -23.19 -4.19
C SER A 10 -44.83 -23.24 -4.49
N PHE A 11 -44.40 -22.58 -5.56
CA PHE A 11 -43.00 -22.33 -5.84
C PHE A 11 -42.52 -21.19 -4.90
N ALA A 12 -41.78 -21.54 -3.86
CA ALA A 12 -41.06 -20.56 -3.06
C ALA A 12 -39.87 -20.07 -3.86
N LEU A 13 -39.95 -18.84 -4.40
CA LEU A 13 -38.82 -18.12 -4.99
C LEU A 13 -37.87 -17.77 -3.84
N MET A 14 -36.81 -18.56 -3.65
CA MET A 14 -35.67 -18.14 -2.82
C MET A 14 -34.98 -16.99 -3.55
N ALA A 15 -35.31 -15.77 -3.14
CA ALA A 15 -34.50 -14.62 -3.49
C ALA A 15 -33.13 -14.78 -2.81
N THR A 16 -32.14 -15.30 -3.53
CA THR A 16 -30.74 -15.18 -3.15
C THR A 16 -30.42 -13.69 -3.26
N GLY A 17 -30.56 -12.95 -2.17
CA GLY A 17 -30.08 -11.58 -2.09
C GLY A 17 -28.59 -11.59 -2.44
N LEU A 18 -28.21 -10.99 -3.56
CA LEU A 18 -26.82 -10.70 -3.84
C LEU A 18 -26.30 -9.86 -2.64
N ARG A 19 -25.49 -10.50 -1.81
CA ARG A 19 -24.75 -9.77 -0.77
C ARG A 19 -23.76 -8.86 -1.49
N ALA A 20 -23.82 -7.56 -1.21
CA ALA A 20 -22.81 -6.62 -1.73
C ALA A 20 -21.41 -7.15 -1.42
N ALA A 21 -20.51 -7.07 -2.40
CA ALA A 21 -19.13 -7.49 -2.19
C ALA A 21 -18.47 -6.63 -1.11
N ASP A 22 -17.70 -7.25 -0.24
CA ASP A 22 -16.93 -6.55 0.80
C ASP A 22 -15.46 -6.33 0.38
N HIS A 23 -15.05 -6.86 -0.76
CA HIS A 23 -13.73 -6.75 -1.37
C HIS A 23 -13.83 -6.81 -2.89
N VAL A 24 -12.73 -6.56 -3.58
CA VAL A 24 -12.67 -6.66 -5.05
C VAL A 24 -11.62 -7.65 -5.48
N VAL A 25 -11.98 -8.53 -6.40
CA VAL A 25 -11.05 -9.47 -7.04
C VAL A 25 -10.89 -9.08 -8.50
N TYR A 26 -9.63 -8.91 -8.92
CA TYR A 26 -9.26 -8.75 -10.31
C TYR A 26 -8.55 -10.03 -10.78
N GLU A 27 -9.25 -10.78 -11.62
CA GLU A 27 -8.67 -11.95 -12.26
C GLU A 27 -7.67 -11.52 -13.33
N PRO A 28 -6.60 -12.32 -13.56
CA PRO A 28 -5.59 -11.99 -14.55
C PRO A 28 -6.17 -11.90 -15.94
N ALA A 29 -5.74 -10.91 -16.73
CA ALA A 29 -5.99 -10.88 -18.16
C ALA A 29 -4.86 -11.62 -18.91
N GLY A 30 -5.21 -12.50 -19.81
CA GLY A 30 -4.26 -13.28 -20.61
C GLY A 30 -3.53 -14.36 -19.79
N GLU A 31 -2.22 -14.49 -20.02
CA GLU A 31 -1.40 -15.51 -19.35
C GLU A 31 -1.23 -15.20 -17.87
N THR A 32 -1.64 -16.15 -17.02
CA THR A 32 -1.53 -15.99 -15.58
C THR A 32 -0.11 -16.26 -15.07
N LYS A 33 0.35 -15.47 -14.09
CA LYS A 33 1.58 -15.73 -13.34
C LYS A 33 1.40 -16.77 -12.23
N GLY A 34 0.18 -17.23 -11.98
CA GLY A 34 -0.12 -18.16 -10.91
C GLY A 34 0.17 -17.61 -9.51
N LYS A 35 0.18 -16.27 -9.35
CA LYS A 35 0.48 -15.56 -8.10
C LYS A 35 -0.68 -14.70 -7.68
N HIS A 36 -0.93 -14.64 -6.37
CA HIS A 36 -2.00 -13.88 -5.74
C HIS A 36 -1.43 -12.68 -4.96
N ILE A 37 -1.75 -11.47 -5.38
CA ILE A 37 -1.35 -10.24 -4.74
C ILE A 37 -2.53 -9.72 -3.92
N VAL A 38 -2.33 -9.53 -2.62
CA VAL A 38 -3.34 -8.93 -1.73
C VAL A 38 -2.95 -7.47 -1.48
N LEU A 39 -3.88 -6.56 -1.78
CA LEU A 39 -3.68 -5.12 -1.62
C LEU A 39 -4.53 -4.62 -0.45
N LEU A 40 -3.90 -3.98 0.52
CA LEU A 40 -4.53 -3.51 1.75
C LEU A 40 -4.74 -2.00 1.70
N SER A 41 -6.00 -1.57 1.71
CA SER A 41 -6.43 -0.18 1.72
C SER A 41 -6.95 0.20 3.11
N GLY A 42 -6.31 1.17 3.77
CA GLY A 42 -6.69 1.61 5.11
C GLY A 42 -5.90 2.84 5.57
N ASP A 43 -5.84 3.86 4.73
CA ASP A 43 -5.24 5.15 5.05
C ASP A 43 -6.24 6.26 4.75
N GLU A 44 -6.61 7.03 5.75
CA GLU A 44 -7.63 8.08 5.65
C GLU A 44 -7.11 9.40 5.08
N GLU A 45 -5.78 9.53 4.90
CA GLU A 45 -5.17 10.76 4.41
C GLU A 45 -4.75 10.67 2.94
N TYR A 46 -4.07 9.57 2.54
CA TYR A 46 -3.38 9.48 1.25
C TYR A 46 -4.15 8.70 0.19
N ARG A 47 -5.47 8.56 0.34
CA ARG A 47 -6.38 7.97 -0.67
C ARG A 47 -6.03 6.53 -1.04
N SER A 48 -5.81 5.71 -0.03
CA SER A 48 -5.57 4.27 -0.23
C SER A 48 -6.70 3.59 -1.01
N GLU A 49 -7.94 4.05 -0.85
CA GLU A 49 -9.15 3.59 -1.54
C GLU A 49 -9.16 3.89 -3.05
N GLU A 50 -8.34 4.85 -3.49
CA GLU A 50 -8.13 5.13 -4.91
C GLU A 50 -6.89 4.41 -5.46
N ALA A 51 -5.82 4.35 -4.66
CA ALA A 51 -4.53 3.79 -5.03
C ALA A 51 -4.55 2.27 -5.18
N MET A 52 -5.11 1.55 -4.20
CA MET A 52 -5.06 0.09 -4.19
C MET A 52 -5.89 -0.55 -5.31
N PRO A 53 -7.12 -0.11 -5.61
CA PRO A 53 -7.85 -0.61 -6.78
C PRO A 53 -7.14 -0.33 -8.10
N MET A 54 -6.53 0.84 -8.27
CA MET A 54 -5.75 1.17 -9.48
C MET A 54 -4.59 0.19 -9.65
N LEU A 55 -3.80 -0.03 -8.60
CA LEU A 55 -2.68 -0.98 -8.63
C LEU A 55 -3.17 -2.42 -8.87
N GLY A 56 -4.26 -2.84 -8.25
CA GLY A 56 -4.85 -4.17 -8.44
C GLY A 56 -5.28 -4.40 -9.89
N LYS A 57 -5.97 -3.44 -10.51
CA LYS A 57 -6.34 -3.46 -11.92
C LYS A 57 -5.11 -3.55 -12.82
N LEU A 58 -4.10 -2.73 -12.57
CA LEU A 58 -2.86 -2.70 -13.33
C LEU A 58 -2.12 -4.04 -13.24
N LEU A 59 -1.87 -4.54 -12.03
CA LEU A 59 -1.14 -5.79 -11.80
C LEU A 59 -1.87 -6.98 -12.42
N SER A 60 -3.20 -7.00 -12.40
CA SER A 60 -3.96 -8.09 -12.98
C SER A 60 -4.04 -8.01 -14.51
N GLN A 61 -4.34 -6.83 -15.05
CA GLN A 61 -4.63 -6.66 -16.47
C GLN A 61 -3.38 -6.51 -17.35
N ARG A 62 -2.25 -6.02 -16.79
CA ARG A 62 -0.99 -5.85 -17.53
C ARG A 62 0.03 -6.94 -17.23
N HIS A 63 -0.05 -7.56 -16.04
CA HIS A 63 1.00 -8.47 -15.58
C HIS A 63 0.52 -9.89 -15.24
N GLY A 64 -0.77 -10.18 -15.36
CA GLY A 64 -1.31 -11.53 -15.20
C GLY A 64 -1.32 -12.05 -13.75
N PHE A 65 -1.32 -11.16 -12.76
CA PHE A 65 -1.50 -11.53 -11.36
C PHE A 65 -2.99 -11.61 -11.00
N LYS A 66 -3.37 -12.56 -10.15
CA LYS A 66 -4.63 -12.43 -9.42
C LYS A 66 -4.45 -11.36 -8.34
N CYS A 67 -5.36 -10.40 -8.24
CA CYS A 67 -5.29 -9.33 -7.25
C CYS A 67 -6.57 -9.26 -6.43
N THR A 68 -6.45 -9.20 -5.10
CA THR A 68 -7.59 -8.96 -4.20
C THR A 68 -7.34 -7.69 -3.41
N VAL A 69 -8.26 -6.74 -3.48
CA VAL A 69 -8.20 -5.49 -2.72
C VAL A 69 -9.11 -5.60 -1.50
N LEU A 70 -8.55 -5.44 -0.33
CA LEU A 70 -9.23 -5.42 0.96
C LEU A 70 -9.33 -3.98 1.46
N PHE A 71 -10.49 -3.61 1.98
CA PHE A 71 -10.77 -2.25 2.43
C PHE A 71 -11.04 -2.19 3.93
N SER A 72 -10.85 -1.02 4.51
CA SER A 72 -11.52 -0.67 5.75
C SER A 72 -12.97 -0.28 5.42
N LEU A 73 -13.95 -0.93 6.04
CA LEU A 73 -15.37 -0.70 5.79
C LEU A 73 -16.05 -0.12 7.03
N GLY A 74 -16.92 0.84 6.82
CA GLY A 74 -17.89 1.30 7.80
C GLY A 74 -18.97 0.25 8.10
N ALA A 75 -19.76 0.48 9.14
CA ALA A 75 -20.82 -0.43 9.55
C ALA A 75 -21.94 -0.58 8.47
N ASP A 76 -22.07 0.38 7.58
CA ASP A 76 -23.01 0.39 6.46
C ASP A 76 -22.47 -0.32 5.19
N GLY A 77 -21.23 -0.86 5.25
CA GLY A 77 -20.56 -1.53 4.15
C GLY A 77 -19.94 -0.57 3.12
N THR A 78 -19.91 0.73 3.40
CA THR A 78 -19.17 1.68 2.57
C THR A 78 -17.68 1.66 2.93
N ILE A 79 -16.84 2.05 1.98
CA ILE A 79 -15.40 2.19 2.22
C ILE A 79 -15.19 3.40 3.14
N ASP A 80 -14.66 3.11 4.32
CA ASP A 80 -14.34 4.10 5.34
C ASP A 80 -12.89 3.90 5.83
N PRO A 81 -11.94 4.65 5.27
CA PRO A 81 -10.54 4.54 5.71
C PRO A 81 -10.33 4.96 7.17
N THR A 82 -11.30 5.61 7.83
CA THR A 82 -11.21 5.97 9.24
C THR A 82 -11.56 4.81 10.18
N ALA A 83 -12.21 3.75 9.66
CA ALA A 83 -12.55 2.56 10.43
C ALA A 83 -11.30 1.72 10.75
N GLY A 84 -10.50 2.18 11.72
CA GLY A 84 -9.18 1.61 12.07
C GLY A 84 -9.17 0.15 12.48
N GLY A 85 -10.27 -0.36 13.04
CA GLY A 85 -10.43 -1.76 13.43
C GLY A 85 -10.92 -2.67 12.30
N SER A 86 -11.26 -2.13 11.13
CA SER A 86 -11.85 -2.88 10.03
C SER A 86 -10.80 -3.29 8.97
N LEU A 87 -10.88 -4.55 8.54
CA LEU A 87 -10.30 -5.06 7.30
C LEU A 87 -11.28 -6.05 6.71
N SER A 88 -11.76 -5.78 5.52
CA SER A 88 -12.69 -6.68 4.83
C SER A 88 -11.98 -7.96 4.38
N HIS A 89 -12.69 -9.07 4.34
CA HIS A 89 -12.24 -10.36 3.76
C HIS A 89 -10.77 -10.75 4.09
N PRO A 90 -10.36 -10.78 5.37
CA PRO A 90 -8.97 -11.08 5.74
C PRO A 90 -8.51 -12.49 5.33
N GLU A 91 -9.43 -13.38 4.97
CA GLU A 91 -9.16 -14.73 4.45
C GLU A 91 -8.32 -14.73 3.18
N ALA A 92 -8.35 -13.65 2.39
CA ALA A 92 -7.49 -13.52 1.20
C ALA A 92 -5.99 -13.59 1.55
N LEU A 93 -5.63 -13.21 2.77
CA LEU A 93 -4.24 -13.29 3.26
C LEU A 93 -3.73 -14.73 3.38
N ASP A 94 -4.62 -15.72 3.52
CA ASP A 94 -4.24 -17.13 3.65
C ASP A 94 -3.53 -17.66 2.37
N SER A 95 -3.88 -17.11 1.20
CA SER A 95 -3.31 -17.46 -0.10
C SER A 95 -2.45 -16.37 -0.74
N ALA A 96 -2.13 -15.30 0.00
CA ALA A 96 -1.29 -14.22 -0.51
C ALA A 96 0.13 -14.71 -0.83
N ASP A 97 0.61 -14.43 -2.05
CA ASP A 97 2.00 -14.57 -2.46
C ASP A 97 2.79 -13.27 -2.28
N ALA A 98 2.14 -12.10 -2.31
CA ALA A 98 2.70 -10.80 -1.96
C ALA A 98 1.62 -9.88 -1.37
N ILE A 99 2.04 -8.95 -0.52
CA ILE A 99 1.17 -7.94 0.10
C ILE A 99 1.65 -6.56 -0.30
N VAL A 100 0.76 -5.74 -0.87
CA VAL A 100 0.95 -4.30 -1.07
C VAL A 100 0.07 -3.57 -0.07
N MET A 101 0.63 -2.64 0.69
CA MET A 101 -0.11 -1.98 1.74
C MET A 101 0.06 -0.46 1.73
N LEU A 102 -1.05 0.25 1.90
CA LEU A 102 -1.13 1.67 2.21
C LEU A 102 -2.07 1.81 3.40
N LEU A 103 -1.47 1.73 4.58
CA LEU A 103 -2.17 1.63 5.86
C LEU A 103 -1.70 2.71 6.82
N ARG A 104 -2.61 3.16 7.70
CA ARG A 104 -2.31 4.10 8.77
C ARG A 104 -3.13 3.80 10.02
N PHE A 105 -2.45 3.58 11.17
CA PHE A 105 -3.04 3.42 12.50
C PHE A 105 -4.14 2.35 12.60
N ARG A 106 -3.91 1.18 11.96
CA ARG A 106 -4.82 0.04 12.08
C ARG A 106 -4.65 -0.67 13.42
N HIS A 107 -5.76 -1.21 13.93
CA HIS A 107 -5.83 -2.01 15.15
C HIS A 107 -6.91 -3.08 14.98
N TRP A 108 -6.69 -3.93 14.00
CA TRP A 108 -7.63 -5.01 13.69
C TRP A 108 -7.86 -5.92 14.88
N ASP A 109 -8.95 -6.67 14.88
CA ASP A 109 -9.17 -7.72 15.88
C ASP A 109 -8.06 -8.79 15.83
N GLU A 110 -8.02 -9.63 16.86
CA GLU A 110 -6.96 -10.64 16.97
C GLU A 110 -7.01 -11.64 15.81
N ALA A 111 -8.20 -12.08 15.37
CA ALA A 111 -8.34 -13.05 14.29
C ALA A 111 -7.80 -12.51 12.97
N THR A 112 -8.15 -11.28 12.61
CA THR A 112 -7.64 -10.57 11.43
C THR A 112 -6.13 -10.35 11.52
N SER A 113 -5.63 -9.89 12.67
CA SER A 113 -4.20 -9.67 12.90
C SER A 113 -3.39 -10.96 12.78
N ARG A 114 -3.92 -12.10 13.26
CA ARG A 114 -3.31 -13.44 13.11
C ARG A 114 -3.19 -13.87 11.65
N LYS A 115 -4.15 -13.55 10.79
CA LYS A 115 -4.05 -13.86 9.36
C LYS A 115 -2.92 -13.09 8.69
N PHE A 116 -2.77 -11.81 9.00
CA PHE A 116 -1.66 -11.00 8.52
C PHE A 116 -0.30 -11.51 9.06
N GLU A 117 -0.22 -11.82 10.36
CA GLU A 117 0.95 -12.45 10.99
C GLU A 117 1.32 -13.78 10.31
N ALA A 118 0.33 -14.64 10.04
CA ALA A 118 0.53 -15.92 9.36
C ALA A 118 1.10 -15.73 7.95
N ALA A 119 0.64 -14.73 7.20
CA ALA A 119 1.22 -14.39 5.90
C ALA A 119 2.69 -13.95 6.04
N ILE A 120 3.02 -13.12 7.03
CA ILE A 120 4.41 -12.73 7.33
C ILE A 120 5.23 -13.99 7.66
N HIS A 121 4.73 -14.87 8.52
CA HIS A 121 5.46 -16.08 8.93
C HIS A 121 5.72 -17.05 7.77
N ARG A 122 4.92 -17.03 6.70
CA ARG A 122 5.20 -17.77 5.46
C ARG A 122 6.30 -17.13 4.60
N GLY A 123 6.82 -15.96 4.96
CA GLY A 123 7.83 -15.26 4.16
C GLY A 123 7.24 -14.44 3.00
N VAL A 124 5.95 -14.12 3.04
CA VAL A 124 5.30 -13.30 2.01
C VAL A 124 5.98 -11.94 1.91
N PRO A 125 6.41 -11.50 0.70
CA PRO A 125 7.00 -10.19 0.51
C PRO A 125 6.02 -9.07 0.82
N ILE A 126 6.54 -7.98 1.40
CA ILE A 126 5.77 -6.83 1.86
C ILE A 126 6.21 -5.59 1.07
N ILE A 127 5.27 -4.93 0.41
CA ILE A 127 5.45 -3.67 -0.27
C ILE A 127 4.70 -2.60 0.52
N GLY A 128 5.43 -1.82 1.33
CA GLY A 128 4.86 -0.78 2.19
C GLY A 128 4.98 0.60 1.56
N LEU A 129 3.86 1.30 1.44
CA LEU A 129 3.78 2.63 0.84
C LEU A 129 3.44 3.68 1.89
N ARG A 130 4.02 4.85 1.77
CA ARG A 130 3.76 6.09 2.52
C ARG A 130 3.62 5.85 4.03
N THR A 131 2.41 5.95 4.54
CA THR A 131 2.03 5.81 5.95
C THR A 131 2.15 4.39 6.51
N SER A 132 2.44 3.42 5.65
CA SER A 132 2.66 2.05 6.13
C SER A 132 3.82 1.93 7.12
N THR A 133 4.73 2.90 7.16
CA THR A 133 5.75 3.02 8.21
C THR A 133 5.17 3.16 9.61
N HIS A 134 3.91 3.59 9.73
CA HIS A 134 3.13 3.63 10.97
C HIS A 134 1.75 2.99 10.79
N ALA A 135 1.73 1.85 10.07
CA ALA A 135 0.51 1.13 9.72
C ALA A 135 -0.37 0.80 10.93
N PHE A 136 0.23 0.46 12.05
CA PHE A 136 -0.49 -0.04 13.21
C PHE A 136 -0.36 0.89 14.42
N ASN A 137 -1.50 1.13 15.08
CA ASN A 137 -1.59 1.82 16.36
C ASN A 137 -2.98 1.62 16.95
N GLY A 138 -3.06 1.53 18.29
CA GLY A 138 -4.34 1.34 19.00
C GLY A 138 -4.57 -0.06 19.53
N TYR A 139 -3.64 -1.00 19.35
CA TYR A 139 -3.72 -2.29 20.05
C TYR A 139 -3.59 -2.04 21.57
N PRO A 140 -4.50 -2.62 22.36
CA PRO A 140 -4.49 -2.40 23.81
C PRO A 140 -3.28 -3.05 24.48
N LYS A 141 -2.96 -2.58 25.68
CA LYS A 141 -1.92 -3.17 26.52
C LYS A 141 -2.24 -4.66 26.81
N GLY A 142 -1.24 -5.51 26.63
CA GLY A 142 -1.38 -6.97 26.77
C GLY A 142 -1.92 -7.69 25.54
N SER A 143 -2.26 -6.98 24.47
CA SER A 143 -2.54 -7.60 23.16
C SER A 143 -1.30 -8.31 22.62
N PRO A 144 -1.42 -9.48 21.97
CA PRO A 144 -0.32 -10.12 21.23
C PRO A 144 0.34 -9.19 20.21
N PHE A 145 -0.42 -8.18 19.73
CA PHE A 145 0.01 -7.22 18.72
C PHE A 145 0.36 -5.83 19.28
N GLU A 146 0.42 -5.67 20.60
CA GLU A 146 0.81 -4.41 21.25
C GLU A 146 2.15 -3.88 20.70
N SER A 147 3.10 -4.77 20.45
CA SER A 147 4.42 -4.44 19.91
C SER A 147 4.40 -3.86 18.49
N TRP A 148 3.28 -4.03 17.74
CA TRP A 148 3.11 -3.46 16.42
C TRP A 148 2.75 -1.98 16.43
N ASN A 149 2.23 -1.46 17.56
CA ASN A 149 1.93 -0.04 17.71
C ASN A 149 3.16 0.81 17.39
N TYR A 150 3.01 1.79 16.51
CA TYR A 150 4.13 2.65 16.09
C TYR A 150 4.78 3.39 17.26
N GLY A 151 4.01 3.70 18.33
CA GLY A 151 4.52 4.28 19.59
C GLY A 151 5.48 3.36 20.36
N ASN A 152 5.48 2.05 20.08
CA ASN A 152 6.36 1.07 20.72
C ASN A 152 7.69 0.96 19.97
N LYS A 153 8.59 1.91 20.19
CA LYS A 153 9.93 1.96 19.55
C LYS A 153 9.88 1.88 18.01
N GLY A 154 8.81 2.40 17.40
CA GLY A 154 8.59 2.38 15.96
C GLY A 154 7.78 1.19 15.44
N GLY A 155 7.41 0.24 16.30
CA GLY A 155 6.45 -0.82 16.05
C GLY A 155 6.74 -1.66 14.81
N PHE A 156 5.67 -2.07 14.14
CA PHE A 156 5.73 -2.84 12.90
C PHE A 156 6.60 -2.18 11.82
N GLY A 157 6.45 -0.87 11.64
CA GLY A 157 7.20 -0.11 10.64
C GLY A 157 8.70 -0.27 10.82
N ARG A 158 9.21 -0.01 12.04
CA ARG A 158 10.64 -0.15 12.34
C ARG A 158 11.11 -1.60 12.19
N LYS A 159 10.33 -2.56 12.68
CA LYS A 159 10.69 -3.98 12.65
C LYS A 159 10.77 -4.51 11.22
N PHE A 160 9.74 -4.30 10.41
CA PHE A 160 9.62 -4.91 9.08
C PHE A 160 10.02 -3.94 7.95
N LEU A 161 9.45 -2.74 7.92
CA LEU A 161 9.71 -1.79 6.83
C LEU A 161 11.05 -1.07 6.98
N GLY A 162 11.67 -1.13 8.17
CA GLY A 162 12.97 -0.51 8.45
C GLY A 162 12.88 0.91 8.96
N GLU A 163 11.71 1.53 8.94
CA GLU A 163 11.49 2.85 9.50
C GLU A 163 10.06 3.01 10.00
N THR A 164 9.89 3.90 10.95
CA THR A 164 8.60 4.40 11.42
C THR A 164 8.38 5.82 10.90
N TRP A 165 7.19 6.38 11.08
CA TRP A 165 7.03 7.82 10.88
C TRP A 165 7.72 8.58 12.01
N VAL A 166 8.65 9.47 11.63
CA VAL A 166 9.39 10.32 12.57
C VAL A 166 8.84 11.75 12.51
N SER A 167 8.87 12.35 11.32
CA SER A 167 8.31 13.68 11.06
C SER A 167 8.21 13.94 9.55
N HIS A 168 7.47 14.96 9.17
CA HIS A 168 7.59 15.55 7.87
C HIS A 168 8.97 16.22 7.76
N TRP A 169 9.80 15.86 6.77
CA TRP A 169 11.07 16.51 6.50
C TRP A 169 10.89 17.69 5.56
N GLY A 170 10.11 17.52 4.47
CA GLY A 170 9.56 18.61 3.67
C GLY A 170 8.36 19.26 4.36
N LYS A 171 7.88 20.38 3.82
CA LYS A 171 6.67 21.06 4.30
C LYS A 171 5.44 20.41 3.69
N HIS A 172 4.66 19.77 4.53
CA HIS A 172 3.44 19.06 4.14
C HIS A 172 2.48 19.97 3.36
N LYS A 173 1.97 19.48 2.21
CA LYS A 173 1.07 20.21 1.27
C LYS A 173 1.64 21.52 0.70
N VAL A 174 2.95 21.69 0.79
CA VAL A 174 3.65 22.86 0.25
C VAL A 174 4.80 22.44 -0.65
N GLU A 175 5.51 21.39 -0.28
CA GLU A 175 6.71 20.93 -0.92
C GLU A 175 6.54 19.51 -1.44
N ALA A 176 6.86 19.30 -2.72
CA ALA A 176 6.82 17.99 -3.38
C ALA A 176 8.16 17.26 -3.25
N THR A 177 8.15 16.00 -3.64
CA THR A 177 9.32 15.11 -3.67
C THR A 177 9.70 14.77 -5.10
N LYS A 178 10.96 15.05 -5.48
CA LYS A 178 11.59 14.47 -6.67
C LYS A 178 12.51 13.33 -6.23
N GLY A 179 12.29 12.15 -6.77
CA GLY A 179 13.13 10.99 -6.49
C GLY A 179 14.44 11.04 -7.25
N ILE A 180 15.54 10.91 -6.55
CA ILE A 180 16.90 10.82 -7.09
C ILE A 180 17.40 9.41 -6.83
N VAL A 181 17.70 8.68 -7.90
CA VAL A 181 18.24 7.30 -7.80
C VAL A 181 19.57 7.32 -7.07
N GLU A 182 19.75 6.42 -6.11
CA GLU A 182 21.03 6.20 -5.44
C GLU A 182 21.99 5.53 -6.43
N GLU A 183 23.05 6.24 -6.81
CA GLU A 183 23.96 5.82 -7.87
C GLU A 183 24.58 4.45 -7.62
N ALA A 184 24.97 4.16 -6.38
CA ALA A 184 25.55 2.88 -5.99
C ALA A 184 24.60 1.68 -6.23
N ASN A 185 23.29 1.93 -6.32
CA ASN A 185 22.24 0.92 -6.46
C ASN A 185 21.41 1.10 -7.76
N ALA A 186 21.87 1.90 -8.71
CA ALA A 186 21.14 2.23 -9.94
C ALA A 186 20.77 0.99 -10.80
N ASN A 187 21.53 -0.09 -10.67
CA ASN A 187 21.29 -1.35 -11.39
C ASN A 187 20.34 -2.31 -10.65
N HIS A 188 19.76 -1.89 -9.50
CA HIS A 188 18.84 -2.76 -8.76
C HIS A 188 17.60 -3.06 -9.61
N PRO A 189 17.10 -4.33 -9.66
CA PRO A 189 15.99 -4.72 -10.54
C PRO A 189 14.74 -3.85 -10.39
N ILE A 190 14.43 -3.37 -9.20
CA ILE A 190 13.27 -2.48 -8.95
C ILE A 190 13.38 -1.16 -9.74
N LEU A 191 14.59 -0.71 -10.07
CA LEU A 191 14.81 0.53 -10.81
C LEU A 191 14.82 0.35 -12.33
N ARG A 192 14.64 -0.88 -12.83
CA ARG A 192 14.64 -1.18 -14.26
C ARG A 192 13.51 -0.44 -14.98
N GLY A 193 13.88 0.38 -15.97
CA GLY A 193 12.94 1.21 -16.75
C GLY A 193 12.26 2.33 -15.95
N VAL A 194 12.70 2.59 -14.71
CA VAL A 194 12.20 3.68 -13.87
C VAL A 194 12.86 4.99 -14.28
N SER A 195 12.05 6.00 -14.51
CA SER A 195 12.45 7.37 -14.78
C SER A 195 11.44 8.34 -14.17
N GLU A 196 11.81 9.58 -13.99
CA GLU A 196 10.89 10.64 -13.54
C GLU A 196 10.12 10.28 -12.26
N ILE A 197 10.84 9.89 -11.22
CA ILE A 197 10.24 9.62 -9.92
C ILE A 197 9.81 10.96 -9.31
N PHE A 198 8.51 11.14 -9.18
CA PHE A 198 7.93 12.36 -8.62
C PHE A 198 6.68 12.02 -7.80
N GLY A 199 6.43 12.77 -6.75
CA GLY A 199 5.20 12.76 -5.99
C GLY A 199 4.98 14.13 -5.37
N ASN A 200 3.72 14.54 -5.29
CA ASN A 200 3.38 15.80 -4.63
C ASN A 200 3.28 15.67 -3.10
N SER A 201 3.45 14.46 -2.56
CA SER A 201 3.62 14.27 -1.12
C SER A 201 5.04 14.69 -0.69
N ASP A 202 5.15 15.23 0.51
CA ASP A 202 6.41 15.69 1.07
C ASP A 202 7.34 14.54 1.50
N VAL A 203 8.63 14.83 1.59
CA VAL A 203 9.64 13.91 2.10
C VAL A 203 9.44 13.70 3.61
N TYR A 204 9.46 12.44 4.07
CA TYR A 204 9.55 12.12 5.50
C TYR A 204 11.00 12.12 5.99
N GLU A 205 11.21 12.50 7.25
CA GLU A 205 12.47 12.21 7.93
C GLU A 205 12.59 10.69 8.08
N ALA A 206 13.66 10.11 7.55
CA ALA A 206 13.87 8.67 7.55
C ALA A 206 15.36 8.33 7.72
N ALA A 207 15.61 7.32 8.56
CA ALA A 207 16.93 6.73 8.79
C ALA A 207 16.78 5.20 8.84
N PRO A 208 16.61 4.53 7.68
CA PRO A 208 16.53 3.07 7.62
C PRO A 208 17.79 2.43 8.21
N PRO A 209 17.70 1.19 8.74
CA PRO A 209 18.83 0.52 9.33
C PRO A 209 19.90 0.14 8.28
N GLU A 210 21.10 -0.20 8.75
CA GLU A 210 22.27 -0.51 7.90
C GLU A 210 22.05 -1.69 6.94
N ASP A 211 21.12 -2.60 7.26
CA ASP A 211 20.74 -3.72 6.39
C ASP A 211 19.81 -3.30 5.24
N ALA A 212 19.36 -2.06 5.21
CA ALA A 212 18.55 -1.53 4.12
C ALA A 212 19.40 -1.05 2.95
N VAL A 213 19.05 -1.49 1.75
CA VAL A 213 19.63 -1.01 0.49
C VAL A 213 18.80 0.17 -0.01
N ILE A 214 19.34 1.36 0.06
CA ILE A 214 18.66 2.58 -0.40
C ILE A 214 18.61 2.59 -1.92
N LEU A 215 17.44 2.78 -2.50
CA LEU A 215 17.23 2.84 -3.95
C LEU A 215 17.04 4.28 -4.44
N VAL A 216 16.29 5.09 -3.68
CA VAL A 216 15.92 6.45 -4.07
C VAL A 216 16.00 7.37 -2.87
N ARG A 217 16.57 8.56 -3.10
CA ARG A 217 16.55 9.68 -2.17
C ARG A 217 15.55 10.73 -2.62
N GLY A 218 14.93 11.43 -1.68
CA GLY A 218 13.95 12.47 -1.95
C GLY A 218 14.57 13.86 -1.94
N GLN A 219 14.63 14.49 -3.11
CA GLN A 219 14.90 15.91 -3.21
C GLN A 219 13.61 16.68 -2.93
N ILE A 220 13.62 17.52 -1.92
CA ILE A 220 12.51 18.43 -1.60
C ILE A 220 12.52 19.57 -2.62
N LEU A 221 11.36 19.83 -3.22
CA LEU A 221 11.13 20.95 -4.13
C LEU A 221 10.45 22.12 -3.39
N GLN A 222 10.62 23.35 -3.89
CA GLN A 222 10.03 24.55 -3.28
C GLN A 222 8.50 24.64 -3.45
N GLY A 223 7.91 23.79 -4.28
CA GLY A 223 6.48 23.79 -4.58
C GLY A 223 5.96 22.38 -4.85
N MET A 224 4.74 22.28 -5.38
CA MET A 224 3.99 21.05 -5.55
C MET A 224 4.08 20.45 -6.96
N THR A 225 4.92 20.99 -7.84
CA THR A 225 5.09 20.55 -9.23
C THR A 225 6.54 20.19 -9.53
N ALA A 226 6.77 19.30 -10.49
CA ALA A 226 8.07 18.74 -10.79
C ALA A 226 9.11 19.73 -11.36
N ASP A 227 8.64 20.85 -11.87
CA ASP A 227 9.43 21.94 -12.46
C ASP A 227 9.90 22.99 -11.46
N THR A 228 9.44 22.91 -10.18
CA THR A 228 9.89 23.84 -9.15
C THR A 228 11.34 23.52 -8.71
N PRO A 229 12.13 24.54 -8.37
CA PRO A 229 13.52 24.34 -7.98
C PRO A 229 13.65 23.57 -6.65
N PRO A 230 14.81 22.95 -6.38
CA PRO A 230 15.09 22.35 -5.08
C PRO A 230 15.00 23.36 -3.94
N ALA A 231 14.40 22.92 -2.82
CA ALA A 231 14.36 23.69 -1.59
C ALA A 231 15.78 23.83 -0.99
N SER A 232 16.06 24.99 -0.38
CA SER A 232 17.33 25.26 0.28
C SER A 232 17.08 26.03 1.57
N TYR A 233 16.99 25.29 2.67
CA TYR A 233 16.89 25.81 4.03
C TYR A 233 17.40 24.76 5.02
N ASN A 234 17.73 25.18 6.23
CA ASN A 234 18.17 24.27 7.29
C ASN A 234 16.99 23.81 8.16
N LYS A 235 17.08 22.57 8.61
CA LYS A 235 16.14 21.96 9.54
C LYS A 235 16.86 21.03 10.51
N LYS A 236 16.37 20.95 11.74
CA LYS A 236 16.89 20.00 12.75
C LYS A 236 16.19 18.67 12.63
N THR A 237 16.97 17.59 12.61
CA THR A 237 16.42 16.22 12.70
C THR A 237 15.71 16.01 14.02
N SER A 238 14.64 15.25 14.02
CA SER A 238 13.82 14.97 15.21
C SER A 238 14.58 14.10 16.22
N GLY A 239 15.38 13.14 15.74
CA GLY A 239 16.13 12.20 16.57
C GLY A 239 17.37 12.85 17.19
N THR A 240 18.36 13.21 16.35
CA THR A 240 19.68 13.66 16.81
C THR A 240 19.76 15.16 17.10
N LYS A 241 18.75 15.95 16.70
CA LYS A 241 18.70 17.41 16.81
C LYS A 241 19.84 18.11 16.01
N VAL A 242 20.49 17.38 15.11
CA VAL A 242 21.50 17.95 14.20
C VAL A 242 20.81 18.82 13.16
N GLU A 243 21.34 20.01 12.97
CA GLU A 243 20.89 20.94 11.93
C GLU A 243 21.61 20.62 10.61
N GLN A 244 20.83 20.46 9.54
CA GLN A 244 21.37 20.23 8.21
C GLN A 244 20.48 20.90 7.15
N GLU A 245 21.05 21.17 5.99
CA GLU A 245 20.27 21.56 4.82
C GLU A 245 19.36 20.40 4.39
N VAL A 246 18.10 20.70 4.07
CA VAL A 246 17.08 19.68 3.85
C VAL A 246 17.38 18.71 2.70
N ASN A 247 18.19 19.16 1.73
CA ASN A 247 18.63 18.34 0.60
C ASN A 247 20.10 17.87 0.70
N LYS A 248 20.79 18.06 1.85
CA LYS A 248 22.21 17.69 2.05
C LYS A 248 22.48 17.11 3.44
N PRO A 249 22.44 15.78 3.59
CA PRO A 249 22.07 14.79 2.59
C PRO A 249 20.55 14.73 2.39
N MET A 250 20.11 14.30 1.21
CA MET A 250 18.70 13.99 0.94
C MET A 250 18.27 12.77 1.75
N MET A 251 17.05 12.78 2.29
CA MET A 251 16.48 11.62 3.01
C MET A 251 16.21 10.45 2.06
N PRO A 252 16.39 9.20 2.51
CA PRO A 252 15.89 8.03 1.78
C PRO A 252 14.38 8.09 1.63
N VAL A 253 13.86 7.78 0.43
CA VAL A 253 12.41 7.70 0.18
C VAL A 253 11.98 6.35 -0.39
N ALA A 254 12.92 5.52 -0.85
CA ALA A 254 12.65 4.13 -1.20
C ALA A 254 13.87 3.25 -0.91
N TRP A 255 13.61 2.08 -0.34
CA TRP A 255 14.65 1.09 0.00
C TRP A 255 14.08 -0.32 0.03
N VAL A 256 14.98 -1.30 0.02
CA VAL A 256 14.66 -2.71 0.22
C VAL A 256 15.46 -3.29 1.37
N ARG A 257 14.93 -4.34 1.95
CA ARG A 257 15.63 -5.18 2.92
C ARG A 257 15.11 -6.61 2.92
N VAL A 258 15.84 -7.52 3.53
CA VAL A 258 15.40 -8.87 3.85
C VAL A 258 15.31 -8.99 5.35
N VAL A 259 14.13 -9.35 5.85
CA VAL A 259 13.84 -9.40 7.29
C VAL A 259 13.58 -10.84 7.71
N LYS A 260 14.38 -11.34 8.64
CA LYS A 260 14.07 -12.61 9.29
C LYS A 260 12.96 -12.40 10.31
N ASN A 261 11.81 -13.02 10.09
CA ASN A 261 10.65 -12.92 10.97
C ASN A 261 10.74 -13.88 12.18
N ASP A 262 9.74 -13.80 13.05
CA ASP A 262 9.73 -14.59 14.30
C ASP A 262 9.60 -16.10 14.08
N SER A 263 9.14 -16.55 12.91
CA SER A 263 9.14 -17.97 12.51
C SER A 263 10.49 -18.46 11.96
N GLY A 264 11.45 -17.53 11.79
CA GLY A 264 12.75 -17.83 11.20
C GLY A 264 12.79 -17.77 9.66
N THR A 265 11.65 -17.49 9.01
CA THR A 265 11.53 -17.31 7.57
C THR A 265 11.92 -15.87 7.18
N GLU A 266 12.37 -15.67 5.95
CA GLU A 266 12.75 -14.34 5.44
C GLU A 266 11.64 -13.72 4.62
N ASN A 267 11.36 -12.43 4.88
CA ASN A 267 10.49 -11.59 4.07
C ASN A 267 11.34 -10.60 3.28
N LYS A 268 11.16 -10.57 1.96
CA LYS A 268 11.64 -9.46 1.14
C LYS A 268 10.71 -8.27 1.35
N VAL A 269 11.28 -7.13 1.64
CA VAL A 269 10.52 -5.91 1.95
C VAL A 269 10.98 -4.79 1.04
N PHE A 270 10.02 -4.14 0.39
CA PHE A 270 10.19 -2.84 -0.23
C PHE A 270 9.41 -1.82 0.59
N CYS A 271 10.05 -0.72 0.93
CA CYS A 271 9.41 0.42 1.60
C CYS A 271 9.63 1.68 0.79
N SER A 272 8.55 2.43 0.59
CA SER A 272 8.62 3.78 0.03
C SER A 272 7.84 4.75 0.90
N THR A 273 8.46 5.87 1.29
CA THR A 273 7.77 6.99 1.95
C THR A 273 7.03 7.90 0.96
N MET A 274 7.08 7.59 -0.32
CA MET A 274 6.15 8.03 -1.36
C MET A 274 5.05 6.97 -1.53
N GLY A 275 3.99 7.27 -2.24
CA GLY A 275 2.92 6.31 -2.54
C GLY A 275 1.52 6.77 -2.17
N ALA A 276 1.32 8.07 -1.92
CA ALA A 276 0.00 8.67 -1.99
C ALA A 276 -0.65 8.35 -3.35
N ALA A 277 -1.97 8.31 -3.43
CA ALA A 277 -2.65 8.08 -4.70
C ALA A 277 -2.16 9.06 -5.78
N THR A 278 -1.96 10.31 -5.42
CA THR A 278 -1.43 11.35 -6.34
C THR A 278 0.02 11.12 -6.74
N ASP A 279 0.88 10.52 -5.90
CA ASP A 279 2.25 10.16 -6.27
C ASP A 279 2.26 9.04 -7.33
N LEU A 280 1.30 8.11 -7.24
CA LEU A 280 1.13 7.01 -8.19
C LEU A 280 0.58 7.45 -9.55
N ALA A 281 0.19 8.71 -9.71
CA ALA A 281 -0.10 9.27 -11.03
C ALA A 281 1.17 9.38 -11.89
N THR A 282 2.34 9.50 -11.26
CA THR A 282 3.63 9.54 -11.96
C THR A 282 4.07 8.14 -12.37
N GLU A 283 4.42 7.97 -13.64
CA GLU A 283 4.74 6.67 -14.24
C GLU A 283 5.96 6.01 -13.58
N GLY A 284 7.04 6.78 -13.31
CA GLY A 284 8.24 6.26 -12.67
C GLY A 284 7.99 5.78 -11.25
N THR A 285 7.24 6.53 -10.45
CA THR A 285 6.86 6.14 -9.09
C THR A 285 5.99 4.87 -9.11
N ARG A 286 5.02 4.80 -10.02
CA ARG A 286 4.14 3.64 -10.20
C ARG A 286 4.91 2.40 -10.67
N ARG A 287 5.89 2.55 -11.60
CA ARG A 287 6.74 1.46 -12.09
C ARG A 287 7.61 0.87 -10.99
N MET A 288 8.16 1.70 -10.13
CA MET A 288 8.95 1.24 -8.98
C MET A 288 8.12 0.32 -8.07
N VAL A 289 6.84 0.64 -7.82
CA VAL A 289 5.92 -0.20 -7.04
C VAL A 289 5.62 -1.51 -7.77
N VAL A 290 5.33 -1.49 -9.07
CA VAL A 290 5.09 -2.71 -9.86
C VAL A 290 6.34 -3.60 -9.86
N ASN A 291 7.50 -3.04 -10.12
CA ASN A 291 8.76 -3.77 -10.11
C ASN A 291 9.06 -4.40 -8.74
N SER A 292 8.68 -3.74 -7.66
CA SER A 292 8.87 -4.28 -6.29
C SER A 292 8.04 -5.54 -6.03
N VAL A 293 6.88 -5.67 -6.67
CA VAL A 293 6.07 -6.90 -6.61
C VAL A 293 6.81 -8.06 -7.31
N PHE A 294 7.32 -7.85 -8.53
CA PHE A 294 8.11 -8.87 -9.24
C PHE A 294 9.36 -9.27 -8.44
N TRP A 295 10.13 -8.29 -7.97
CA TRP A 295 11.32 -8.53 -7.17
C TRP A 295 11.02 -9.29 -5.88
N GLY A 296 9.96 -8.89 -5.18
CA GLY A 296 9.51 -9.55 -3.95
C GLY A 296 9.21 -11.03 -4.19
N LEU A 297 8.47 -11.32 -5.24
CA LEU A 297 8.09 -12.69 -5.65
C LEU A 297 9.27 -13.51 -6.19
N GLY A 298 10.44 -12.92 -6.38
CA GLY A 298 11.56 -13.59 -7.03
C GLY A 298 11.36 -13.84 -8.53
N LEU A 299 10.44 -13.13 -9.14
CA LEU A 299 10.21 -13.15 -10.59
C LEU A 299 11.16 -12.17 -11.30
N GLU A 300 11.46 -12.45 -12.56
CA GLU A 300 12.22 -11.51 -13.38
C GLU A 300 11.43 -10.21 -13.54
N VAL A 301 12.06 -9.08 -13.18
CA VAL A 301 11.49 -7.76 -13.40
C VAL A 301 11.62 -7.42 -14.89
N PRO A 302 10.52 -7.07 -15.59
CA PRO A 302 10.58 -6.66 -16.99
C PRO A 302 11.55 -5.49 -17.20
N GLU A 303 12.19 -5.41 -18.38
CA GLU A 303 13.08 -4.27 -18.69
C GLU A 303 12.36 -2.92 -18.58
N LYS A 304 11.11 -2.89 -18.99
CA LYS A 304 10.20 -1.76 -18.81
C LYS A 304 8.79 -2.31 -18.58
N ALA A 305 8.43 -2.53 -17.31
CA ALA A 305 7.08 -2.97 -16.97
C ALA A 305 6.03 -2.00 -17.51
N ASP A 306 4.96 -2.53 -18.12
CA ASP A 306 3.81 -1.69 -18.51
C ASP A 306 3.07 -1.24 -17.25
N VAL A 307 3.01 0.05 -17.04
CA VAL A 307 2.32 0.67 -15.89
C VAL A 307 1.22 1.62 -16.33
N SER A 308 0.76 1.46 -17.58
CA SER A 308 -0.42 2.18 -18.05
C SER A 308 -1.64 1.79 -17.22
N THR A 309 -2.39 2.79 -16.76
CA THR A 309 -3.58 2.56 -15.94
C THR A 309 -4.67 1.84 -16.73
N VAL A 310 -5.50 1.08 -16.03
CA VAL A 310 -6.66 0.41 -16.61
C VAL A 310 -7.89 1.28 -16.32
N GLY A 311 -8.29 2.03 -17.33
CA GLY A 311 -9.25 3.12 -17.22
C GLY A 311 -8.62 4.43 -16.73
N ALA A 312 -9.46 5.46 -16.59
CA ALA A 312 -9.02 6.75 -16.08
C ALA A 312 -8.53 6.65 -14.63
N TYR A 313 -7.45 7.35 -14.31
CA TYR A 313 -6.95 7.48 -12.96
C TYR A 313 -6.67 8.94 -12.65
N GLU A 314 -7.60 9.55 -11.96
CA GLU A 314 -7.58 10.96 -11.55
C GLU A 314 -7.70 11.01 -10.02
N PRO A 315 -6.59 10.75 -9.30
CA PRO A 315 -6.61 10.67 -7.86
C PRO A 315 -6.89 12.05 -7.25
N THR A 316 -7.71 12.05 -6.20
CA THR A 316 -7.99 13.27 -5.45
C THR A 316 -6.81 13.65 -4.55
N MET A 317 -6.65 14.95 -4.30
CA MET A 317 -5.59 15.44 -3.42
C MET A 317 -5.73 14.82 -2.02
N TYR A 318 -4.62 14.37 -1.48
CA TYR A 318 -4.58 13.80 -0.13
C TYR A 318 -4.91 14.83 0.96
N GLY A 319 -5.38 14.34 2.09
CA GLY A 319 -5.74 15.13 3.26
C GLY A 319 -6.82 14.46 4.09
N PHE A 320 -6.83 14.73 5.38
CA PHE A 320 -7.80 14.18 6.31
C PHE A 320 -9.23 14.60 5.93
N ASN A 321 -10.19 13.69 6.17
CA ASN A 321 -11.61 13.88 5.92
C ASN A 321 -11.97 14.29 4.48
N GLY A 322 -11.10 13.99 3.52
CA GLY A 322 -11.31 14.34 2.11
C GLY A 322 -11.51 13.13 1.19
N PHE A 323 -11.62 11.91 1.73
CA PHE A 323 -11.93 10.72 0.93
C PHE A 323 -13.38 10.76 0.42
N LYS A 324 -13.63 10.12 -0.71
CA LYS A 324 -14.98 10.02 -1.29
C LYS A 324 -15.86 9.13 -0.41
N THR A 325 -16.88 9.73 0.19
CA THR A 325 -17.85 9.00 1.01
C THR A 325 -18.86 8.23 0.16
N GLY A 326 -19.42 7.15 0.70
CA GLY A 326 -20.47 6.35 0.06
C GLY A 326 -19.98 5.38 -1.00
N LEU A 327 -18.69 5.34 -1.29
CA LEU A 327 -18.13 4.31 -2.19
C LEU A 327 -18.21 2.94 -1.56
N LYS A 328 -18.43 1.93 -2.41
CA LYS A 328 -18.43 0.51 -2.03
C LYS A 328 -17.40 -0.25 -2.85
N PRO A 329 -16.96 -1.44 -2.39
CA PRO A 329 -16.08 -2.29 -3.19
C PRO A 329 -16.63 -2.56 -4.61
N ASP A 330 -17.96 -2.69 -4.76
CA ASP A 330 -18.62 -2.91 -6.06
C ASP A 330 -18.35 -1.79 -7.08
N ASP A 331 -18.07 -0.56 -6.65
CA ASP A 331 -17.75 0.58 -7.53
C ASP A 331 -16.40 0.43 -8.24
N PHE A 332 -15.56 -0.49 -7.78
CA PHE A 332 -14.23 -0.75 -8.33
C PHE A 332 -14.13 -2.00 -9.19
N ILE A 333 -15.22 -2.75 -9.36
CA ILE A 333 -15.25 -3.95 -10.21
C ILE A 333 -14.92 -3.55 -11.66
N LEU A 334 -14.11 -4.38 -12.35
CA LEU A 334 -13.91 -4.24 -13.79
C LEU A 334 -15.19 -4.71 -14.51
N VAL A 335 -15.86 -3.78 -15.15
CA VAL A 335 -16.94 -4.12 -16.07
C VAL A 335 -16.30 -4.72 -17.34
N LYS A 336 -16.69 -5.95 -17.66
CA LYS A 336 -16.21 -6.67 -18.85
C LYS A 336 -16.83 -6.10 -20.12
#